data_6759ac41680e87173ec35af9f8a52395
#
_entry.id   6759ac41680e87173ec35af9f8a52395
#
_cell.length_a   1.000
_cell.length_b   1.000
_cell.length_c   1.000
_cell.angle_alpha   90.00
_cell.angle_beta   90.00
_cell.angle_gamma   90.00
#
_symmetry.space_group_name_H-M   'P 1'
#
loop_
_entity.id
_entity.type
_entity.pdbx_description
1 polymer ?
#
loop_
_entity_poly.entity_id
_entity_poly.type
_entity_poly.pdbx_seq_one_letter_code
_entity_poly.pdbx_strand_id
1 'polypeptide(L)'
;MKNIIYQYWQGEMKPGVVASTKLMKDYAERIGAEYRFDHNITIAGKSVNVPIYYEPANPLVDASFDVYDNVALVDIDVFPVDGLNDNMFDLLDGEDAGICTEPKQPYFRTIYNSGGINSIIDKKWVSICESRWNKIKYSFDSKDRPKVFNTGVVVISKAGLQKMKKE
;
A
#
# COMPACT_ATOMS: atom_id res chain seq x y z
N MET A 1 0.13 21.21 4.14
CA MET A 1 -0.58 19.92 3.99
C MET A 1 -0.28 19.07 5.21
N LYS A 2 -1.28 18.38 5.72
CA LYS A 2 -1.14 17.49 6.87
C LYS A 2 -1.03 16.05 6.36
N ASN A 3 0.17 15.49 6.39
CA ASN A 3 0.46 14.16 5.86
C ASN A 3 0.77 13.18 6.99
N ILE A 4 0.47 11.90 6.78
CA ILE A 4 0.79 10.82 7.73
C ILE A 4 1.35 9.61 7.02
N ILE A 5 2.39 8.99 7.61
CA ILE A 5 2.87 7.66 7.27
C ILE A 5 2.32 6.68 8.30
N TYR A 6 1.72 5.61 7.80
CA TYR A 6 1.13 4.55 8.61
C TYR A 6 1.82 3.22 8.35
N GLN A 7 2.24 2.56 9.43
CA GLN A 7 2.72 1.18 9.42
C GLN A 7 1.93 0.33 10.41
N TYR A 8 1.86 -0.96 10.14
CA TYR A 8 1.19 -1.94 10.99
C TYR A 8 2.03 -3.20 11.17
N TRP A 9 1.94 -3.81 12.34
CA TRP A 9 2.53 -5.12 12.60
C TRP A 9 1.66 -5.97 13.53
N GLN A 10 1.59 -7.26 13.22
CA GLN A 10 0.96 -8.27 14.07
C GLN A 10 2.00 -9.27 14.54
N GLY A 11 2.02 -9.54 15.85
CA GLY A 11 2.90 -10.52 16.47
C GLY A 11 4.06 -9.89 17.26
N GLU A 12 5.09 -10.67 17.51
CA GLU A 12 6.25 -10.23 18.29
C GLU A 12 7.05 -9.14 17.58
N MET A 13 7.51 -8.16 18.35
CA MET A 13 8.37 -7.07 17.86
C MET A 13 9.81 -7.55 17.66
N LYS A 14 10.08 -8.14 16.50
CA LYS A 14 11.42 -8.59 16.11
C LYS A 14 12.35 -7.39 15.84
N PRO A 15 13.68 -7.56 15.94
CA PRO A 15 14.64 -6.47 15.71
C PRO A 15 14.44 -5.72 14.37
N GLY A 16 14.11 -6.43 13.30
CA GLY A 16 13.81 -5.81 12.00
C GLY A 16 12.58 -4.90 12.03
N VAL A 17 11.51 -5.30 12.75
CA VAL A 17 10.30 -4.48 12.94
C VAL A 17 10.65 -3.20 13.70
N VAL A 18 11.39 -3.33 14.80
CA VAL A 18 11.85 -2.18 15.61
C VAL A 18 12.70 -1.23 14.78
N ALA A 19 13.62 -1.77 13.97
CA ALA A 19 14.46 -0.97 13.10
C ALA A 19 13.65 -0.22 12.03
N SER A 20 12.71 -0.90 11.38
CA SER A 20 11.84 -0.30 10.36
C SER A 20 11.00 0.85 10.94
N THR A 21 10.32 0.60 12.06
CA THR A 21 9.48 1.63 12.70
C THR A 21 10.30 2.87 13.09
N LYS A 22 11.51 2.68 13.62
CA LYS A 22 12.40 3.80 13.97
C LYS A 22 12.80 4.59 12.73
N LEU A 23 13.33 3.91 11.71
CA LEU A 23 13.81 4.57 10.49
C LEU A 23 12.69 5.27 9.74
N MET A 24 11.50 4.65 9.70
CA MET A 24 10.34 5.26 9.05
C MET A 24 9.82 6.48 9.82
N LYS A 25 9.84 6.44 11.14
CA LYS A 25 9.53 7.60 11.98
C LYS A 25 10.53 8.75 11.73
N ASP A 26 11.83 8.45 11.73
CA ASP A 26 12.87 9.45 11.46
C ASP A 26 12.72 10.05 10.05
N TYR A 27 12.31 9.25 9.08
CA TYR A 27 12.00 9.73 7.72
C TYR A 27 10.76 10.62 7.70
N ALA A 28 9.67 10.22 8.36
CA ALA A 28 8.46 11.03 8.46
C ALA A 28 8.75 12.42 9.05
N GLU A 29 9.54 12.47 10.13
CA GLU A 29 9.97 13.73 10.76
C GLU A 29 10.77 14.61 9.78
N ARG A 30 11.69 14.03 9.00
CA ARG A 30 12.48 14.79 8.00
C ARG A 30 11.62 15.43 6.91
N ILE A 31 10.57 14.75 6.46
CA ILE A 31 9.67 15.27 5.42
C ILE A 31 8.48 16.06 5.97
N GLY A 32 8.42 16.28 7.28
CA GLY A 32 7.33 17.03 7.94
C GLY A 32 5.99 16.31 7.97
N ALA A 33 5.99 14.98 7.97
CA ALA A 33 4.80 14.15 8.11
C ALA A 33 4.64 13.63 9.54
N GLU A 34 3.39 13.36 9.93
CA GLU A 34 3.12 12.58 11.14
C GLU A 34 3.43 11.09 10.89
N TYR A 35 3.71 10.36 11.95
CA TYR A 35 3.95 8.92 11.90
C TYR A 35 3.05 8.20 12.89
N ARG A 36 2.36 7.15 12.42
CA ARG A 36 1.58 6.25 13.27
C ARG A 36 1.98 4.81 13.00
N PHE A 37 2.26 4.09 14.06
CA PHE A 37 2.50 2.66 14.06
C PHE A 37 1.47 1.97 14.95
N ASP A 38 0.71 1.05 14.37
CA ASP A 38 -0.25 0.22 15.10
C ASP A 38 0.28 -1.21 15.25
N HIS A 39 0.19 -1.75 16.45
CA HIS A 39 0.71 -3.07 16.81
C HIS A 39 -0.38 -3.93 17.45
N ASN A 40 -0.59 -5.13 16.91
CA ASN A 40 -1.57 -6.10 17.44
C ASN A 40 -2.99 -5.54 17.61
N ILE A 41 -3.33 -4.50 16.85
CA ILE A 41 -4.71 -4.01 16.84
C ILE A 41 -5.55 -4.83 15.86
N THR A 42 -6.83 -4.87 16.14
CA THR A 42 -7.82 -5.39 15.21
C THR A 42 -8.58 -4.22 14.61
N ILE A 43 -8.79 -4.18 13.30
CA ILE A 43 -9.58 -3.11 12.68
C ILE A 43 -10.92 -2.99 13.41
N ALA A 44 -11.23 -1.80 13.90
CA ALA A 44 -12.42 -1.57 14.72
C ALA A 44 -13.71 -1.90 13.94
N GLY A 45 -14.67 -2.51 14.64
CA GLY A 45 -16.01 -2.78 14.10
C GLY A 45 -16.15 -4.04 13.27
N LYS A 46 -15.21 -4.95 13.29
CA LYS A 46 -15.29 -6.20 12.53
C LYS A 46 -16.38 -7.13 13.00
N SER A 47 -17.35 -7.31 12.12
CA SER A 47 -18.24 -8.47 12.12
C SER A 47 -17.70 -9.62 11.24
N VAL A 48 -16.57 -9.47 10.58
CA VAL A 48 -15.99 -10.41 9.62
C VAL A 48 -14.55 -10.72 9.96
N ASN A 49 -14.15 -11.97 9.86
CA ASN A 49 -12.76 -12.40 9.91
C ASN A 49 -12.03 -11.88 8.67
N VAL A 50 -11.47 -10.69 8.77
CA VAL A 50 -10.58 -10.17 7.73
C VAL A 50 -9.22 -10.80 7.94
N PRO A 51 -8.62 -11.43 6.92
CA PRO A 51 -7.27 -11.96 7.03
C PRO A 51 -6.28 -10.87 7.47
N ILE A 52 -5.30 -11.25 8.29
CA ILE A 52 -4.27 -10.35 8.85
C ILE A 52 -3.58 -9.47 7.81
N TYR A 53 -3.49 -9.95 6.57
CA TYR A 53 -2.90 -9.21 5.44
C TYR A 53 -3.64 -7.92 5.08
N TYR A 54 -4.88 -7.75 5.52
CA TYR A 54 -5.66 -6.52 5.28
C TYR A 54 -5.63 -5.54 6.45
N GLU A 55 -4.99 -5.90 7.58
CA GLU A 55 -4.88 -4.99 8.73
C GLU A 55 -4.11 -3.69 8.39
N PRO A 56 -3.08 -3.71 7.51
CA PRO A 56 -2.45 -2.47 7.05
C PRO A 56 -3.41 -1.49 6.37
N ALA A 57 -4.56 -1.97 5.89
CA ALA A 57 -5.60 -1.13 5.29
C ALA A 57 -6.50 -0.40 6.33
N ASN A 58 -6.15 -0.43 7.62
CA ASN A 58 -6.89 0.26 8.67
C ASN A 58 -7.24 1.73 8.33
N PRO A 59 -6.37 2.54 7.70
CA PRO A 59 -6.73 3.89 7.29
C PRO A 59 -7.94 4.00 6.36
N LEU A 60 -8.29 2.93 5.63
CA LEU A 60 -9.48 2.91 4.78
C LEU A 60 -10.79 2.80 5.57
N VAL A 61 -10.75 2.43 6.86
CA VAL A 61 -11.94 2.23 7.70
C VAL A 61 -11.93 3.09 8.98
N ASP A 62 -10.77 3.55 9.42
CA ASP A 62 -10.62 4.38 10.61
C ASP A 62 -10.78 5.86 10.27
N ALA A 63 -11.84 6.48 10.78
CA ALA A 63 -12.14 7.90 10.55
C ALA A 63 -11.08 8.86 11.11
N SER A 64 -10.21 8.41 12.02
CA SER A 64 -9.11 9.24 12.54
C SER A 64 -8.13 9.70 11.45
N PHE A 65 -8.10 8.98 10.32
CA PHE A 65 -7.28 9.36 9.17
C PHE A 65 -7.90 10.42 8.26
N ASP A 66 -9.19 10.75 8.42
CA ASP A 66 -9.89 11.73 7.56
C ASP A 66 -9.41 13.18 7.74
N VAL A 67 -8.64 13.43 8.81
CA VAL A 67 -8.05 14.75 9.08
C VAL A 67 -6.79 15.03 8.27
N TYR A 68 -6.22 14.02 7.61
CA TYR A 68 -5.01 14.16 6.82
C TYR A 68 -5.31 14.48 5.35
N ASP A 69 -4.42 15.26 4.74
CA ASP A 69 -4.49 15.56 3.31
C ASP A 69 -3.98 14.40 2.47
N ASN A 70 -2.96 13.68 2.98
CA ASN A 70 -2.44 12.47 2.36
C ASN A 70 -2.07 11.42 3.42
N VAL A 71 -2.27 10.16 3.06
CA VAL A 71 -1.93 8.99 3.89
C VAL A 71 -1.02 8.06 3.09
N ALA A 72 0.13 7.71 3.64
CA ALA A 72 0.99 6.67 3.09
C ALA A 72 0.84 5.38 3.91
N LEU A 73 0.42 4.29 3.25
CA LEU A 73 0.45 2.94 3.80
C LEU A 73 1.81 2.35 3.44
N VAL A 74 2.58 1.94 4.44
CA VAL A 74 3.93 1.43 4.23
C VAL A 74 4.09 0.09 4.96
N ASP A 75 4.50 -0.95 4.22
CA ASP A 75 4.77 -2.26 4.80
C ASP A 75 5.93 -2.19 5.80
N ILE A 76 5.87 -3.06 6.81
CA ILE A 76 6.83 -3.05 7.91
C ILE A 76 8.25 -3.47 7.49
N ASP A 77 8.41 -4.11 6.36
CA ASP A 77 9.70 -4.53 5.80
C ASP A 77 10.28 -3.51 4.79
N VAL A 78 9.64 -2.36 4.65
CA VAL A 78 10.16 -1.22 3.87
C VAL A 78 11.04 -0.35 4.75
N PHE A 79 12.25 -0.07 4.25
CA PHE A 79 13.24 0.76 4.92
C PHE A 79 13.58 1.98 4.05
N PRO A 80 13.47 3.20 4.56
CA PRO A 80 14.00 4.36 3.87
C PRO A 80 15.52 4.21 3.68
N VAL A 81 16.01 4.49 2.48
CA VAL A 81 17.45 4.51 2.25
C VAL A 81 18.10 5.66 3.04
N ASP A 82 19.36 5.48 3.44
CA ASP A 82 20.08 6.49 4.19
C ASP A 82 20.16 7.81 3.39
N GLY A 83 19.91 8.92 4.07
CA GLY A 83 19.90 10.24 3.44
C GLY A 83 18.70 10.55 2.53
N LEU A 84 17.66 9.72 2.48
CA LEU A 84 16.45 10.01 1.72
C LEU A 84 15.73 11.25 2.29
N ASN A 85 15.69 12.32 1.50
CA ASN A 85 15.02 13.57 1.83
C ASN A 85 13.82 13.90 0.90
N ASP A 86 13.67 13.15 -0.19
CA ASP A 86 12.54 13.34 -1.09
C ASP A 86 11.23 13.04 -0.35
N ASN A 87 10.24 13.89 -0.55
CA ASN A 87 8.94 13.74 0.07
C ASN A 87 8.07 12.80 -0.79
N MET A 88 7.74 11.61 -0.28
CA MET A 88 6.93 10.64 -1.01
C MET A 88 5.54 11.17 -1.41
N PHE A 89 5.00 12.13 -0.70
CA PHE A 89 3.69 12.71 -0.98
C PHE A 89 3.69 13.61 -2.22
N ASP A 90 4.84 14.16 -2.60
CA ASP A 90 4.96 15.01 -3.79
C ASP A 90 4.80 14.18 -5.09
N LEU A 91 4.96 12.83 -4.99
CA LEU A 91 4.79 11.92 -6.11
C LEU A 91 3.31 11.73 -6.53
N LEU A 92 2.35 12.18 -5.74
CA LEU A 92 0.93 12.09 -6.11
C LEU A 92 0.57 13.01 -7.28
N ASP A 93 1.21 14.17 -7.41
CA ASP A 93 1.03 15.13 -8.51
C ASP A 93 -0.46 15.37 -8.88
N GLY A 94 -1.32 15.46 -7.85
CA GLY A 94 -2.76 15.66 -8.02
C GLY A 94 -3.59 14.38 -8.21
N GLU A 95 -2.98 13.22 -8.27
CA GLU A 95 -3.66 11.95 -8.41
C GLU A 95 -4.32 11.48 -7.09
N ASP A 96 -5.31 10.61 -7.20
CA ASP A 96 -6.00 10.04 -6.03
C ASP A 96 -5.13 9.06 -5.24
N ALA A 97 -4.25 8.31 -5.93
CA ALA A 97 -3.33 7.37 -5.31
C ALA A 97 -2.08 7.13 -6.16
N GLY A 98 -0.96 6.89 -5.48
CA GLY A 98 0.32 6.47 -6.05
C GLY A 98 0.72 5.10 -5.53
N ILE A 99 1.21 4.24 -6.41
CA ILE A 99 1.68 2.89 -6.09
C ILE A 99 2.89 2.53 -6.96
N CYS A 100 3.86 1.83 -6.37
CA CYS A 100 5.04 1.40 -7.09
C CYS A 100 4.73 0.25 -8.06
N THR A 101 5.28 0.32 -9.28
CA THR A 101 5.24 -0.80 -10.22
C THR A 101 6.43 -1.73 -10.00
N GLU A 102 6.21 -3.03 -10.19
CA GLU A 102 7.27 -4.04 -10.16
C GLU A 102 7.53 -4.64 -11.55
N PRO A 103 8.28 -3.98 -12.40
CA PRO A 103 8.44 -4.39 -13.80
C PRO A 103 9.16 -5.75 -13.97
N LYS A 104 9.88 -6.21 -12.94
CA LYS A 104 10.61 -7.50 -12.96
C LYS A 104 9.81 -8.65 -12.36
N GLN A 105 8.74 -8.41 -11.61
CA GLN A 105 8.00 -9.44 -10.88
C GLN A 105 7.36 -10.51 -11.77
N PRO A 106 6.75 -10.20 -12.91
CA PRO A 106 6.24 -11.24 -13.80
C PRO A 106 7.31 -12.25 -14.18
N TYR A 107 8.55 -11.81 -14.40
CA TYR A 107 9.67 -12.67 -14.74
C TYR A 107 10.10 -13.54 -13.56
N PHE A 108 10.26 -12.97 -12.37
CA PHE A 108 10.67 -13.73 -11.18
C PHE A 108 9.62 -14.73 -10.74
N ARG A 109 8.36 -14.40 -10.79
CA ARG A 109 7.28 -15.33 -10.43
C ARG A 109 7.22 -16.53 -11.35
N THR A 110 7.50 -16.37 -12.64
CA THR A 110 7.52 -17.47 -13.60
C THR A 110 8.72 -18.40 -13.44
N ILE A 111 9.85 -17.91 -12.91
CA ILE A 111 11.09 -18.70 -12.77
C ILE A 111 11.17 -19.40 -11.42
N TYR A 112 10.79 -18.72 -10.33
CA TYR A 112 11.07 -19.20 -8.97
C TYR A 112 9.84 -19.73 -8.24
N ASN A 113 8.68 -19.63 -8.81
CA ASN A 113 7.46 -20.01 -8.12
C ASN A 113 6.60 -20.86 -9.04
N SER A 114 6.42 -22.14 -8.67
CA SER A 114 5.46 -23.03 -9.33
C SER A 114 4.01 -22.51 -9.28
N GLY A 115 3.75 -21.52 -8.41
CA GLY A 115 2.53 -20.72 -8.39
C GLY A 115 2.65 -19.40 -9.16
N GLY A 116 3.62 -19.29 -10.09
CA GLY A 116 3.86 -18.09 -10.87
C GLY A 116 2.62 -17.51 -11.52
N ILE A 117 2.72 -16.29 -12.02
CA ILE A 117 1.63 -15.64 -12.74
C ILE A 117 1.09 -16.60 -13.80
N ASN A 118 -0.03 -17.20 -13.54
CA ASN A 118 -0.77 -17.92 -14.53
C ASN A 118 -1.52 -16.87 -15.35
N SER A 119 -1.03 -16.57 -16.53
CA SER A 119 -1.60 -15.54 -17.41
C SER A 119 -3.10 -15.71 -17.64
N ILE A 120 -3.59 -16.95 -17.60
CA ILE A 120 -5.04 -17.24 -17.72
C ILE A 120 -5.78 -16.81 -16.46
N ILE A 121 -5.23 -17.12 -15.28
CA ILE A 121 -5.84 -16.75 -13.98
C ILE A 121 -5.79 -15.23 -13.80
N ASP A 122 -4.66 -14.61 -14.14
CA ASP A 122 -4.48 -13.17 -14.00
C ASP A 122 -5.41 -12.40 -14.96
N LYS A 123 -5.56 -12.84 -16.22
CA LYS A 123 -6.51 -12.26 -17.16
C LYS A 123 -7.95 -12.45 -16.69
N LYS A 124 -8.27 -13.61 -16.13
CA LYS A 124 -9.61 -13.84 -15.53
C LYS A 124 -9.86 -12.90 -14.35
N TRP A 125 -8.86 -12.70 -13.49
CA TRP A 125 -8.95 -11.77 -12.36
C TRP A 125 -9.14 -10.32 -12.84
N VAL A 126 -8.34 -9.88 -13.82
CA VAL A 126 -8.48 -8.56 -14.46
C VAL A 126 -9.89 -8.37 -15.01
N SER A 127 -10.39 -9.36 -15.76
CA SER A 127 -11.76 -9.31 -16.32
C SER A 127 -12.84 -9.19 -15.23
N ILE A 128 -12.69 -9.89 -14.11
CA ILE A 128 -13.58 -9.76 -12.96
C ILE A 128 -13.51 -8.34 -12.37
N CYS A 129 -12.32 -7.81 -12.18
CA CYS A 129 -12.15 -6.46 -11.65
C CYS A 129 -12.75 -5.40 -12.59
N GLU A 130 -12.49 -5.49 -13.89
CA GLU A 130 -13.04 -4.57 -14.88
C GLU A 130 -14.56 -4.65 -15.00
N SER A 131 -15.15 -5.84 -14.85
CA SER A 131 -16.60 -6.02 -14.86
C SER A 131 -17.27 -5.48 -13.60
N ARG A 132 -16.60 -5.60 -12.45
CA ARG A 132 -17.10 -5.14 -11.15
C ARG A 132 -16.97 -3.64 -10.99
N TRP A 133 -15.87 -3.08 -11.49
CA TRP A 133 -15.56 -1.65 -11.44
C TRP A 133 -15.37 -1.12 -12.86
N ASN A 134 -16.46 -0.93 -13.57
CA ASN A 134 -16.53 -0.59 -15.00
C ASN A 134 -15.77 0.66 -15.46
N LYS A 135 -15.22 1.44 -14.52
CA LYS A 135 -14.33 2.58 -14.79
C LYS A 135 -12.84 2.21 -14.77
N ILE A 136 -12.50 1.02 -14.27
CA ILE A 136 -11.11 0.59 -14.15
C ILE A 136 -10.71 -0.07 -15.46
N LYS A 137 -9.59 0.41 -16.02
CA LYS A 137 -8.88 -0.20 -17.14
C LYS A 137 -7.54 -0.71 -16.66
N TYR A 138 -7.34 -2.00 -16.77
CA TYR A 138 -6.09 -2.61 -16.36
C TYR A 138 -4.99 -2.31 -17.38
N SER A 139 -3.76 -2.09 -16.89
CA SER A 139 -2.59 -1.81 -17.73
C SER A 139 -1.84 -3.09 -18.01
N PHE A 140 -1.46 -3.31 -19.27
CA PHE A 140 -0.69 -4.47 -19.70
C PHE A 140 0.70 -4.04 -20.18
N ASP A 141 1.68 -4.92 -20.06
CA ASP A 141 3.01 -4.73 -20.62
C ASP A 141 3.04 -5.09 -22.13
N SER A 142 4.20 -4.88 -22.78
CA SER A 142 4.38 -5.18 -24.21
C SER A 142 4.24 -6.67 -24.58
N LYS A 143 4.16 -7.57 -23.58
CA LYS A 143 3.96 -9.01 -23.75
C LYS A 143 2.53 -9.44 -23.37
N ASP A 144 1.60 -8.50 -23.33
CA ASP A 144 0.19 -8.73 -22.98
C ASP A 144 0.03 -9.39 -21.59
N ARG A 145 0.87 -8.99 -20.62
CA ARG A 145 0.77 -9.42 -19.22
C ARG A 145 0.31 -8.27 -18.35
N PRO A 146 -0.59 -8.51 -17.36
CA PRO A 146 -0.99 -7.46 -16.43
C PRO A 146 0.23 -6.86 -15.74
N LYS A 147 0.28 -5.54 -15.64
CA LYS A 147 1.31 -4.87 -14.83
C LYS A 147 1.15 -5.26 -13.38
N VAL A 148 2.25 -5.58 -12.73
CA VAL A 148 2.29 -5.92 -11.31
C VAL A 148 2.66 -4.67 -10.52
N PHE A 149 1.93 -4.45 -9.44
CA PHE A 149 2.15 -3.37 -8.52
C PHE A 149 2.63 -3.94 -7.17
N ASN A 150 3.55 -3.22 -6.53
CA ASN A 150 4.00 -3.52 -5.18
C ASN A 150 3.22 -2.64 -4.21
N THR A 151 2.52 -3.29 -3.29
CA THR A 151 1.72 -2.61 -2.26
C THR A 151 2.53 -2.22 -1.03
N GLY A 152 3.82 -2.49 -1.00
CA GLY A 152 4.69 -2.14 0.13
C GLY A 152 4.75 -0.64 0.41
N VAL A 153 4.47 0.20 -0.60
CA VAL A 153 4.24 1.64 -0.42
C VAL A 153 3.07 2.06 -1.29
N VAL A 154 2.02 2.54 -0.65
CA VAL A 154 0.83 3.11 -1.29
C VAL A 154 0.57 4.50 -0.70
N VAL A 155 0.58 5.53 -1.51
CA VAL A 155 0.25 6.90 -1.08
C VAL A 155 -1.12 7.25 -1.59
N ILE A 156 -1.99 7.79 -0.73
CA ILE A 156 -3.39 8.07 -1.03
C ILE A 156 -3.71 9.50 -0.64
N SER A 157 -4.27 10.28 -1.56
CA SER A 157 -4.78 11.61 -1.26
C SER A 157 -6.08 11.53 -0.45
N LYS A 158 -6.46 12.63 0.22
CA LYS A 158 -7.75 12.72 0.91
C LYS A 158 -8.94 12.39 0.01
N ALA A 159 -8.90 12.87 -1.23
CA ALA A 159 -9.94 12.57 -2.21
C ALA A 159 -9.99 11.09 -2.55
N GLY A 160 -8.82 10.46 -2.76
CA GLY A 160 -8.68 9.03 -2.97
C GLY A 160 -9.19 8.20 -1.80
N LEU A 161 -8.79 8.58 -0.57
CA LEU A 161 -9.24 7.90 0.66
C LEU A 161 -10.77 7.96 0.80
N GLN A 162 -11.37 9.12 0.55
CA GLN A 162 -12.82 9.29 0.59
C GLN A 162 -13.57 8.48 -0.48
N LYS A 163 -12.99 8.34 -1.68
CA LYS A 163 -13.55 7.49 -2.72
C LYS A 163 -13.50 6.02 -2.32
N MET A 164 -12.37 5.55 -1.79
CA MET A 164 -12.19 4.16 -1.36
C MET A 164 -13.12 3.77 -0.20
N LYS A 165 -13.41 4.69 0.72
CA LYS A 165 -14.32 4.44 1.85
C LYS A 165 -15.80 4.33 1.45
N LYS A 166 -16.17 4.77 0.26
CA LYS A 166 -17.55 4.73 -0.26
C LYS A 166 -17.87 3.45 -1.05
N GLU A 167 -16.86 2.69 -1.43
CA GLU A 167 -16.94 1.44 -2.20
C GLU A 167 -17.01 0.20 -1.28
#